data_e8ad1a291059affb5438c94e24dbe1fe
#
_entry.id   e8ad1a291059affb5438c94e24dbe1fe
#
_cell.length_a   1.000
_cell.length_b   1.000
_cell.length_c   1.000
_cell.angle_alpha   90.00
_cell.angle_beta   90.00
_cell.angle_gamma   90.00
#
_symmetry.space_group_name_H-M   'P 1'
#
loop_
_entity.id
_entity.type
_entity.pdbx_description
1 polymer ?
#
loop_
_entity_poly.entity_id
_entity_poly.type
_entity_poly.pdbx_seq_one_letter_code
_entity_poly.pdbx_strand_id
1 'polypeptide(L)'
;GFDRIVFEFAGEEVPGYHVEYIDKPVRACGSGDVVPLAGDGWLQVRFEPARAHTDEGKPTLGSRELAPRLPNLLVLKSTCDFEGQVEWVAGVGSPNGYRVLELEKPSRFVVDIKHK
;
A
#
# COMPACT_ATOMS: atom_id res chain seq x y z
N GLY A 1 -11.37 -12.09 12.15
CA GLY A 1 -11.50 -10.87 11.47
C GLY A 1 -10.29 -10.45 10.67
N PHE A 2 -10.46 -9.40 9.95
CA PHE A 2 -9.44 -8.83 9.05
C PHE A 2 -9.32 -7.33 9.30
N ASP A 3 -8.09 -6.81 9.12
CA ASP A 3 -7.85 -5.38 9.00
C ASP A 3 -7.86 -5.04 7.51
N ARG A 4 -8.61 -4.02 7.12
CA ARG A 4 -8.85 -3.70 5.71
C ARG A 4 -8.13 -2.43 5.27
N ILE A 5 -7.47 -2.51 4.12
CA ILE A 5 -6.89 -1.36 3.42
C ILE A 5 -7.65 -1.20 2.10
N VAL A 6 -8.05 0.04 1.79
CA VAL A 6 -8.75 0.35 0.53
C VAL A 6 -7.95 1.37 -0.25
N PHE A 7 -7.65 1.03 -1.51
CA PHE A 7 -7.03 1.93 -2.48
C PHE A 7 -8.07 2.28 -3.54
N GLU A 8 -8.41 3.57 -3.66
CA GLU A 8 -9.38 4.04 -4.63
C GLU A 8 -8.68 4.66 -5.84
N PHE A 9 -9.17 4.35 -7.03
CA PHE A 9 -8.61 4.84 -8.29
C PHE A 9 -9.65 5.65 -9.08
N ALA A 10 -9.18 6.71 -9.75
CA ALA A 10 -10.04 7.60 -10.53
C ALA A 10 -10.51 6.99 -11.86
N GLY A 11 -9.85 5.96 -12.36
CA GLY A 11 -10.20 5.31 -13.62
C GLY A 11 -11.34 4.32 -13.51
N GLU A 12 -11.69 3.69 -14.62
CA GLU A 12 -12.75 2.68 -14.68
C GLU A 12 -12.27 1.30 -14.22
N GLU A 13 -10.95 1.10 -14.16
CA GLU A 13 -10.35 -0.17 -13.81
C GLU A 13 -9.27 0.01 -12.74
N VAL A 14 -9.08 -1.04 -11.96
CA VAL A 14 -7.94 -1.14 -11.06
C VAL A 14 -6.70 -1.41 -11.91
N PRO A 15 -5.58 -0.66 -11.70
CA PRO A 15 -4.35 -0.93 -12.45
C PRO A 15 -3.79 -2.32 -12.11
N GLY A 16 -2.80 -2.76 -12.85
CA GLY A 16 -2.07 -3.98 -12.53
C GLY A 16 -1.49 -3.87 -11.12
N TYR A 17 -1.43 -4.98 -10.40
CA TYR A 17 -0.97 -4.97 -9.02
C TYR A 17 -0.14 -6.21 -8.68
N HIS A 18 0.67 -6.06 -7.63
CA HIS A 18 1.44 -7.14 -7.05
C HIS A 18 1.45 -6.97 -5.54
N VAL A 19 1.13 -8.03 -4.81
CA VAL A 19 1.07 -8.01 -3.34
C VAL A 19 1.92 -9.16 -2.80
N GLU A 20 2.88 -8.82 -1.93
CA GLU A 20 3.74 -9.82 -1.30
C GLU A 20 4.34 -9.29 0.00
N TYR A 21 4.67 -10.18 0.91
CA TYR A 21 5.50 -9.84 2.06
C TYR A 21 6.95 -9.69 1.59
N ILE A 22 7.63 -8.65 2.07
CA ILE A 22 9.01 -8.35 1.73
C ILE A 22 9.89 -8.35 2.98
N ASP A 23 11.21 -8.48 2.77
CA ASP A 23 12.18 -8.45 3.85
C ASP A 23 12.68 -7.03 4.12
N LYS A 24 13.26 -6.82 5.29
CA LYS A 24 13.94 -5.58 5.64
C LYS A 24 15.28 -5.46 4.91
N PRO A 25 15.78 -4.25 4.68
CA PRO A 25 15.13 -2.96 4.93
C PRO A 25 14.13 -2.60 3.83
N VAL A 26 13.05 -1.89 4.21
CA VAL A 26 12.12 -1.30 3.24
C VAL A 26 12.73 0.01 2.76
N ARG A 27 12.77 0.23 1.44
CA ARG A 27 13.39 1.41 0.84
C ARG A 27 12.44 2.14 -0.10
N ALA A 28 12.55 3.47 -0.11
CA ALA A 28 11.85 4.30 -1.08
C ALA A 28 12.46 4.10 -2.47
N CYS A 29 11.63 4.01 -3.51
CA CYS A 29 12.07 3.67 -4.87
C CYS A 29 12.94 4.76 -5.51
N GLY A 30 12.63 6.04 -5.30
CA GLY A 30 13.35 7.13 -5.95
C GLY A 30 14.70 7.41 -5.31
N SER A 31 14.74 7.56 -3.99
CA SER A 31 15.94 7.94 -3.25
C SER A 31 16.77 6.74 -2.78
N GLY A 32 16.14 5.57 -2.61
CA GLY A 32 16.77 4.43 -1.98
C GLY A 32 16.89 4.54 -0.47
N ASP A 33 16.31 5.59 0.13
CA ASP A 33 16.34 5.79 1.58
C ASP A 33 15.56 4.71 2.31
N VAL A 34 16.05 4.32 3.47
CA VAL A 34 15.34 3.37 4.34
C VAL A 34 14.09 4.01 4.89
N VAL A 35 12.96 3.32 4.76
CA VAL A 35 11.68 3.75 5.31
C VAL A 35 11.43 2.93 6.58
N PRO A 36 11.48 3.56 7.77
CA PRO A 36 11.22 2.84 9.01
C PRO A 36 9.73 2.47 9.12
N LEU A 37 9.47 1.20 9.42
CA LEU A 37 8.11 0.68 9.55
C LEU A 37 8.03 -0.23 10.78
N ALA A 38 7.02 0.02 11.62
CA ALA A 38 6.74 -0.80 12.78
C ALA A 38 6.27 -2.20 12.36
N GLY A 39 6.39 -3.17 13.28
CA GLY A 39 5.86 -4.51 13.10
C GLY A 39 6.94 -5.56 12.84
N ASP A 40 6.48 -6.79 12.64
CA ASP A 40 7.31 -7.96 12.39
C ASP A 40 7.10 -8.55 10.99
N GLY A 41 6.24 -7.94 10.20
CA GLY A 41 6.02 -8.27 8.80
C GLY A 41 5.72 -7.02 7.98
N TRP A 42 6.08 -7.05 6.70
CA TRP A 42 5.93 -5.90 5.80
C TRP A 42 5.29 -6.38 4.51
N LEU A 43 4.01 -6.03 4.32
CA LEU A 43 3.25 -6.38 3.11
C LEU A 43 3.34 -5.23 2.12
N GLN A 44 3.97 -5.49 0.99
CA GLN A 44 4.09 -4.51 -0.10
C GLN A 44 2.93 -4.66 -1.07
N VAL A 45 2.31 -3.54 -1.41
CA VAL A 45 1.27 -3.45 -2.44
C VAL A 45 1.77 -2.49 -3.50
N ARG A 46 1.95 -3.00 -4.73
CA ARG A 46 2.46 -2.22 -5.86
C ARG A 46 1.41 -2.14 -6.96
N PHE A 47 1.24 -0.96 -7.53
CA PHE A 47 0.37 -0.72 -8.67
C PHE A 47 1.19 -0.20 -9.85
N GLU A 48 0.92 -0.70 -11.06
CA GLU A 48 1.58 -0.28 -12.28
C GLU A 48 0.69 -0.59 -13.49
N PRO A 49 0.39 0.36 -14.40
CA PRO A 49 0.75 1.77 -14.34
C PRO A 49 -0.18 2.55 -13.40
N ALA A 50 0.38 3.39 -12.56
CA ALA A 50 -0.37 4.22 -11.62
C ALA A 50 0.47 5.42 -11.20
N ARG A 51 -0.18 6.43 -10.64
CA ARG A 51 0.51 7.55 -10.01
C ARG A 51 -0.36 8.17 -8.92
N ALA A 52 0.29 8.76 -7.93
CA ALA A 52 -0.35 9.44 -6.82
C ALA A 52 -0.03 10.94 -6.83
N HIS A 53 0.22 11.51 -8.01
CA HIS A 53 0.49 12.93 -8.20
C HIS A 53 -0.09 13.40 -9.54
N THR A 54 -0.32 14.71 -9.67
CA THR A 54 -0.77 15.32 -10.92
C THR A 54 0.42 15.53 -11.87
N ASP A 55 0.14 15.98 -13.11
CA ASP A 55 1.20 16.32 -14.08
C ASP A 55 2.12 17.44 -13.56
N GLU A 56 1.63 18.29 -12.66
CA GLU A 56 2.43 19.36 -12.02
C GLU A 56 3.19 18.86 -10.79
N GLY A 57 3.10 17.56 -10.48
CA GLY A 57 3.79 16.98 -9.35
C GLY A 57 3.07 17.10 -8.00
N LYS A 58 1.83 17.57 -8.00
CA LYS A 58 1.04 17.67 -6.75
C LYS A 58 0.51 16.32 -6.31
N PRO A 59 0.62 15.97 -5.01
CA PRO A 59 0.06 14.72 -4.52
C PRO A 59 -1.45 14.64 -4.72
N THR A 60 -1.93 13.47 -5.12
CA THR A 60 -3.37 13.19 -5.20
C THR A 60 -3.87 12.43 -3.97
N LEU A 61 -2.97 12.11 -3.04
CA LEU A 61 -3.28 11.42 -1.79
C LEU A 61 -3.45 12.43 -0.66
N GLY A 62 -4.38 12.15 0.24
CA GLY A 62 -4.57 12.94 1.46
C GLY A 62 -3.42 12.76 2.44
N SER A 63 -2.78 11.58 2.44
CA SER A 63 -1.63 11.29 3.29
C SER A 63 -0.80 10.18 2.67
N ARG A 64 0.52 10.24 2.88
CA ARG A 64 1.46 9.20 2.46
C ARG A 64 1.88 8.31 3.63
N GLU A 65 1.34 8.56 4.80
CA GLU A 65 1.61 7.76 6.00
C GLU A 65 0.36 7.72 6.86
N LEU A 66 -0.03 6.52 7.27
CA LEU A 66 -1.15 6.29 8.17
C LEU A 66 -0.70 5.33 9.26
N ALA A 67 -1.16 5.56 10.49
CA ALA A 67 -0.85 4.69 11.63
C ALA A 67 -2.16 4.26 12.30
N PRO A 68 -2.94 3.38 11.67
CA PRO A 68 -4.26 3.00 12.17
C PRO A 68 -4.24 2.19 13.47
N ARG A 69 -3.11 1.54 13.77
CA ARG A 69 -2.93 0.74 15.00
C ARG A 69 -4.06 -0.26 15.24
N LEU A 70 -4.45 -0.95 14.18
CA LEU A 70 -5.45 -1.99 14.23
C LEU A 70 -4.84 -3.28 14.82
N PRO A 71 -5.62 -4.32 15.10
CA PRO A 71 -5.10 -5.55 15.69
C PRO A 71 -3.86 -6.14 15.03
N ASN A 72 -3.74 -6.02 13.70
CA ASN A 72 -2.54 -6.49 13.00
C ASN A 72 -1.92 -5.41 12.10
N LEU A 73 -2.72 -4.56 11.48
CA LEU A 73 -2.24 -3.45 10.63
C LEU A 73 -1.82 -2.28 11.52
N LEU A 74 -0.52 -2.06 11.69
CA LEU A 74 0.02 -1.04 12.58
C LEU A 74 0.27 0.28 11.86
N VAL A 75 0.83 0.22 10.66
CA VAL A 75 1.23 1.39 9.89
C VAL A 75 1.16 1.10 8.41
N LEU A 76 0.90 2.14 7.62
CA LEU A 76 0.87 2.06 6.15
C LEU A 76 1.60 3.28 5.61
N LYS A 77 2.65 3.05 4.81
CA LYS A 77 3.46 4.15 4.23
C LYS A 77 3.59 3.99 2.73
N SER A 78 3.50 5.11 2.00
CA SER A 78 3.82 5.16 0.59
C SER A 78 5.34 5.13 0.43
N THR A 79 5.86 4.16 -0.29
CA THR A 79 7.30 3.99 -0.53
C THR A 79 7.70 4.35 -1.95
N CYS A 80 6.73 4.43 -2.86
CA CYS A 80 7.01 4.75 -4.25
C CYS A 80 5.83 5.42 -4.92
N ASP A 81 6.13 6.50 -5.65
CA ASP A 81 5.22 7.19 -6.59
C ASP A 81 6.12 7.78 -7.66
N PHE A 82 6.62 6.92 -8.55
CA PHE A 82 7.68 7.28 -9.49
C PHE A 82 7.64 6.40 -10.75
N GLU A 83 7.80 7.02 -11.90
CA GLU A 83 7.85 6.34 -13.20
C GLU A 83 6.67 5.39 -13.47
N GLY A 84 5.47 5.79 -13.07
CA GLY A 84 4.27 5.00 -13.31
C GLY A 84 4.05 3.87 -12.31
N GLN A 85 4.85 3.80 -11.24
CA GLN A 85 4.67 2.87 -10.14
C GLN A 85 4.21 3.58 -8.88
N VAL A 86 3.26 2.99 -8.19
CA VAL A 86 2.85 3.40 -6.84
C VAL A 86 2.99 2.20 -5.92
N GLU A 87 3.76 2.36 -4.85
CA GLU A 87 3.95 1.31 -3.86
C GLU A 87 3.61 1.79 -2.47
N TRP A 88 2.95 0.92 -1.72
CA TRP A 88 2.68 1.10 -0.30
C TRP A 88 3.18 -0.12 0.45
N VAL A 89 3.63 0.07 1.67
CA VAL A 89 4.03 -1.03 2.54
C VAL A 89 3.27 -0.93 3.85
N ALA A 90 2.63 -2.03 4.21
CA ALA A 90 1.91 -2.18 5.46
C ALA A 90 2.81 -2.88 6.47
N GLY A 91 3.09 -2.21 7.60
CA GLY A 91 3.75 -2.83 8.74
C GLY A 91 2.71 -3.55 9.58
N VAL A 92 2.87 -4.86 9.74
CA VAL A 92 1.93 -5.70 10.50
C VAL A 92 2.64 -6.33 11.70
N GLY A 93 1.86 -6.59 12.76
CA GLY A 93 2.40 -7.25 13.96
C GLY A 93 2.81 -8.68 13.69
N SER A 94 2.16 -9.33 12.73
CA SER A 94 2.45 -10.71 12.34
C SER A 94 2.15 -10.89 10.85
N PRO A 95 3.04 -11.55 10.07
CA PRO A 95 2.83 -11.76 8.63
C PRO A 95 1.79 -12.84 8.36
N ASN A 96 0.55 -12.56 8.69
CA ASN A 96 -0.57 -13.47 8.53
C ASN A 96 -1.06 -13.50 7.08
N GLY A 97 -1.95 -14.45 6.78
CA GLY A 97 -2.60 -14.53 5.49
C GLY A 97 -3.40 -13.28 5.17
N TYR A 98 -3.53 -12.99 3.90
CA TYR A 98 -4.30 -11.86 3.39
C TYR A 98 -5.12 -12.29 2.17
N ARG A 99 -6.11 -11.49 1.83
CA ARG A 99 -6.88 -11.66 0.59
C ARG A 99 -7.03 -10.31 -0.10
N VAL A 100 -7.23 -10.35 -1.42
CA VAL A 100 -7.42 -9.15 -2.22
C VAL A 100 -8.75 -9.19 -2.93
N LEU A 101 -9.36 -8.02 -3.11
CA LEU A 101 -10.64 -7.86 -3.79
C LEU A 101 -10.56 -6.64 -4.70
N GLU A 102 -11.19 -6.74 -5.88
CA GLU A 102 -11.38 -5.60 -6.76
C GLU A 102 -12.85 -5.24 -6.74
N LEU A 103 -13.15 -3.96 -6.50
CA LEU A 103 -14.52 -3.43 -6.47
C LEU A 103 -14.66 -2.37 -7.54
N GLU A 104 -15.89 -2.20 -8.04
CA GLU A 104 -16.19 -1.23 -9.09
C GLU A 104 -17.10 -0.13 -8.57
N LYS A 105 -17.12 1.02 -9.26
CA LYS A 105 -18.04 2.15 -9.07
C LYS A 105 -17.99 2.74 -7.64
N PRO A 106 -16.90 3.31 -7.18
CA PRO A 106 -15.64 3.56 -7.89
C PRO A 106 -14.71 2.36 -7.87
N SER A 107 -13.70 2.38 -8.76
CA SER A 107 -12.68 1.34 -8.81
C SER A 107 -11.85 1.34 -7.54
N ARG A 108 -11.82 0.23 -6.83
CA ARG A 108 -11.10 0.09 -5.57
C ARG A 108 -10.37 -1.24 -5.52
N PHE A 109 -9.17 -1.22 -4.96
CA PHE A 109 -8.42 -2.42 -4.63
C PHE A 109 -8.40 -2.56 -3.10
N VAL A 110 -8.84 -3.70 -2.61
CA VAL A 110 -8.99 -3.95 -1.18
C VAL A 110 -8.04 -5.06 -0.76
N VAL A 111 -7.28 -4.81 0.30
CA VAL A 111 -6.42 -5.82 0.94
C VAL A 111 -6.94 -6.05 2.36
N ASP A 112 -7.35 -7.28 2.64
CA ASP A 112 -7.77 -7.70 3.97
C ASP A 112 -6.67 -8.57 4.57
N ILE A 113 -6.12 -8.15 5.72
CA ILE A 113 -5.04 -8.84 6.42
C ILE A 113 -5.62 -9.52 7.65
N LYS A 114 -5.43 -10.82 7.76
CA LYS A 114 -5.99 -11.60 8.85
C LYS A 114 -5.37 -11.20 10.19
N HIS A 115 -6.19 -11.10 11.24
CA HIS A 115 -5.71 -10.80 12.59
C HIS A 115 -4.80 -11.88 13.14
N LYS A 116 -5.27 -13.12 13.10
CA LYS A 116 -4.49 -14.31 13.50
C LYS A 116 -5.11 -15.58 12.95
#